data_9076e468ff750570f4c7a8e7e54c00fd
#
_entry.id   9076e468ff750570f4c7a8e7e54c00fd
#
_cell.length_a   1.000
_cell.length_b   1.000
_cell.length_c   1.000
_cell.angle_alpha   90.00
_cell.angle_beta   90.00
_cell.angle_gamma   90.00
#
_symmetry.space_group_name_H-M   'P 1'
#
loop_
_entity.id
_entity.type
_entity.pdbx_description
1 polymer ?
#
loop_
_entity_poly.entity_id
_entity_poly.type
_entity_poly.pdbx_seq_one_letter_code
_entity_poly.pdbx_strand_id
1 'polypeptide(L)'
;MLRKIFNAILDYFKWLISKKEIEKEPVIIRNPDPEDAKPQDGSDPTADSTSVEVIMDLEEMLAETAPQTTPVPEIEQPPLPEPVPTTTPPPPINQPPTPEESPVPSTPQSKYLWCLDNGHGELTAGKRSPRLKDGEQFFEYEFNRDIVKRIIKSLDSLGIAYYNVVPEVNVDNFLQGRVLRANNHPSPMKKIFVSIHSNAGPGRFTTASGIETWFFYRSKTGARVAAIFQMHLTKKTKWINRGIKSRPREQFYVLRNTSMPAILTENGFFNNETQVYELLKPAVRQKIADAHVEAILEIEENGL
;
A
#
# COMPACT_ATOMS: atom_id res chain seq x y z
N MET A 1 -12.68 -8.18 -27.90
CA MET A 1 -11.83 -8.02 -26.70
C MET A 1 -12.65 -7.98 -25.42
N LEU A 2 -13.64 -7.13 -25.30
CA LEU A 2 -14.56 -6.99 -24.15
C LEU A 2 -15.25 -8.31 -23.72
N ARG A 3 -15.69 -9.15 -24.67
CA ARG A 3 -16.35 -10.43 -24.37
C ARG A 3 -15.43 -11.47 -23.71
N LYS A 4 -14.12 -11.43 -23.98
CA LYS A 4 -13.14 -12.30 -23.31
C LYS A 4 -12.83 -11.83 -21.88
N ILE A 5 -12.83 -10.53 -21.65
CA ILE A 5 -12.64 -9.93 -20.31
C ILE A 5 -13.88 -10.22 -19.45
N PHE A 6 -15.09 -10.07 -20.02
CA PHE A 6 -16.34 -10.37 -19.33
C PHE A 6 -16.45 -11.86 -18.94
N ASN A 7 -16.07 -12.77 -19.82
CA ASN A 7 -16.05 -14.21 -19.50
C ASN A 7 -15.01 -14.57 -18.45
N ALA A 8 -13.83 -13.95 -18.47
CA ALA A 8 -12.82 -14.16 -17.43
C ALA A 8 -13.28 -13.66 -16.05
N ILE A 9 -14.01 -12.56 -16.01
CA ILE A 9 -14.63 -12.02 -14.80
C ILE A 9 -15.76 -12.96 -14.33
N LEU A 10 -16.60 -13.44 -15.23
CA LEU A 10 -17.68 -14.37 -14.91
C LEU A 10 -17.17 -15.73 -14.42
N ASP A 11 -16.09 -16.23 -15.02
CA ASP A 11 -15.43 -17.47 -14.60
C ASP A 11 -14.69 -17.29 -13.26
N TYR A 12 -14.17 -16.12 -13.00
CA TYR A 12 -13.60 -15.74 -11.69
C TYR A 12 -14.70 -15.71 -10.60
N PHE A 13 -15.86 -15.11 -10.87
CA PHE A 13 -16.99 -15.11 -9.94
C PHE A 13 -17.59 -16.51 -9.72
N LYS A 14 -17.68 -17.33 -10.77
CA LYS A 14 -18.12 -18.74 -10.64
C LYS A 14 -17.14 -19.55 -9.79
N TRP A 15 -15.84 -19.31 -9.97
CA TRP A 15 -14.79 -19.94 -9.16
C TRP A 15 -14.87 -19.49 -7.68
N LEU A 16 -15.14 -18.22 -7.38
CA LEU A 16 -15.40 -17.72 -6.02
C LEU A 16 -16.62 -18.39 -5.38
N ILE A 17 -17.71 -18.55 -6.13
CA ILE A 17 -18.95 -19.16 -5.65
C ILE A 17 -18.77 -20.67 -5.37
N SER A 18 -18.00 -21.37 -6.20
CA SER A 18 -17.71 -22.81 -6.01
C SER A 18 -16.81 -23.10 -4.81
N LYS A 19 -16.16 -22.08 -4.25
CA LYS A 19 -15.22 -22.18 -3.13
C LYS A 19 -15.85 -22.11 -1.73
N LYS A 20 -17.16 -22.05 -1.60
CA LYS A 20 -17.85 -22.01 -0.30
C LYS A 20 -17.66 -23.23 0.60
N GLU A 21 -16.96 -24.27 0.12
CA GLU A 21 -16.75 -25.56 0.83
C GLU A 21 -15.29 -25.91 1.14
N ILE A 22 -14.36 -24.97 1.08
CA ILE A 22 -12.99 -25.28 1.51
C ILE A 22 -12.84 -24.91 2.99
N GLU A 23 -12.60 -25.95 3.79
CA GLU A 23 -12.33 -25.93 5.23
C GLU A 23 -11.44 -24.76 5.65
N LYS A 24 -11.89 -24.04 6.66
CA LYS A 24 -11.13 -22.98 7.35
C LYS A 24 -9.98 -23.65 8.12
N GLU A 25 -8.80 -23.69 7.52
CA GLU A 25 -7.61 -23.98 8.33
C GLU A 25 -7.40 -22.86 9.36
N PRO A 26 -7.11 -23.21 10.62
CA PRO A 26 -6.92 -22.21 11.67
C PRO A 26 -5.68 -21.35 11.35
N VAL A 27 -5.85 -20.04 11.38
CA VAL A 27 -4.74 -19.08 11.30
C VAL A 27 -3.92 -19.21 12.57
N ILE A 28 -2.72 -19.80 12.48
CA ILE A 28 -1.80 -19.91 13.60
C ILE A 28 -1.18 -18.54 13.86
N ILE A 29 -1.67 -17.87 14.89
CA ILE A 29 -1.04 -16.66 15.44
C ILE A 29 0.13 -17.14 16.29
N ARG A 30 1.35 -17.09 15.75
CA ARG A 30 2.55 -17.35 16.54
C ARG A 30 3.04 -16.04 17.13
N ASN A 31 2.98 -15.92 18.46
CA ASN A 31 3.80 -14.96 19.17
C ASN A 31 5.27 -15.39 19.01
N PRO A 32 6.21 -14.45 18.84
CA PRO A 32 7.62 -14.82 18.81
C PRO A 32 8.01 -15.50 20.13
N ASP A 33 8.62 -16.69 20.05
CA ASP A 33 9.13 -17.42 21.19
C ASP A 33 10.13 -16.56 21.99
N PRO A 34 10.08 -16.56 23.32
CA PRO A 34 11.06 -15.82 24.14
C PRO A 34 12.50 -16.32 24.00
N GLU A 35 12.72 -17.47 23.37
CA GLU A 35 14.05 -18.06 23.17
C GLU A 35 14.86 -17.46 22.00
N ASP A 36 14.24 -16.69 21.11
CA ASP A 36 14.97 -15.99 20.02
C ASP A 36 15.76 -14.76 20.50
N ALA A 37 15.73 -14.46 21.79
CA ALA A 37 16.44 -13.36 22.45
C ALA A 37 17.57 -13.86 23.35
N LYS A 38 18.46 -14.75 22.87
CA LYS A 38 19.69 -15.03 23.58
C LYS A 38 20.79 -14.09 23.12
N PRO A 39 21.43 -13.33 24.04
CA PRO A 39 22.67 -12.62 23.75
C PRO A 39 23.78 -13.65 23.55
N GLN A 40 24.49 -13.56 22.42
CA GLN A 40 25.77 -14.26 22.28
C GLN A 40 26.80 -13.54 23.15
N ASP A 41 27.15 -14.16 24.25
CA ASP A 41 28.31 -13.85 25.05
C ASP A 41 29.56 -14.31 24.28
N GLY A 42 30.43 -13.38 23.99
CA GLY A 42 31.71 -13.58 23.32
C GLY A 42 32.58 -12.38 23.55
N SER A 43 33.12 -12.31 24.77
CA SER A 43 34.12 -11.34 25.18
C SER A 43 35.40 -11.41 24.33
N ASP A 44 35.75 -10.33 23.62
CA ASP A 44 37.11 -10.01 23.25
C ASP A 44 37.38 -8.54 23.60
N PRO A 45 38.33 -8.24 24.51
CA PRO A 45 38.58 -6.91 25.00
C PRO A 45 39.80 -6.31 24.30
N THR A 46 39.64 -5.68 23.14
CA THR A 46 40.55 -4.62 22.65
C THR A 46 40.00 -3.97 21.39
N ALA A 47 39.26 -2.90 21.52
CA ALA A 47 39.23 -1.83 20.51
C ALA A 47 38.68 -0.55 21.15
N ASP A 48 39.55 0.39 21.26
CA ASP A 48 39.31 1.79 21.58
C ASP A 48 38.22 2.40 20.70
N SER A 49 37.13 2.87 21.30
CA SER A 49 36.04 3.55 20.62
C SER A 49 35.72 4.86 21.34
N THR A 50 36.26 5.92 20.84
CA THR A 50 35.71 7.26 21.06
C THR A 50 34.49 7.45 20.16
N SER A 51 33.34 7.06 20.65
CA SER A 51 32.03 7.46 20.07
C SER A 51 31.61 8.76 20.73
N VAL A 52 31.71 9.85 20.00
CA VAL A 52 31.12 11.13 20.39
C VAL A 52 29.62 11.04 20.11
N GLU A 53 28.82 10.88 21.15
CA GLU A 53 27.39 11.12 21.09
C GLU A 53 27.13 12.63 20.92
N VAL A 54 26.72 13.04 19.73
CA VAL A 54 26.18 14.37 19.52
C VAL A 54 24.67 14.30 19.87
N ILE A 55 24.38 14.63 21.11
CA ILE A 55 22.99 14.95 21.54
C ILE A 55 22.74 16.36 21.05
N MET A 56 22.07 16.51 19.92
CA MET A 56 21.56 17.80 19.48
C MET A 56 20.18 18.03 20.12
N ASP A 57 20.09 19.11 20.87
CA ASP A 57 18.90 19.55 21.59
C ASP A 57 17.81 20.02 20.60
N LEU A 58 16.62 19.45 20.73
CA LEU A 58 15.50 19.64 19.78
C LEU A 58 14.92 21.06 19.83
N GLU A 59 15.24 21.83 20.87
CA GLU A 59 14.76 23.20 21.05
C GLU A 59 15.53 24.24 20.21
N GLU A 60 16.77 23.98 19.88
CA GLU A 60 17.62 24.91 19.09
C GLU A 60 17.30 24.86 17.57
N MET A 61 16.71 23.79 17.08
CA MET A 61 16.28 23.66 15.67
C MET A 61 14.95 24.34 15.32
N LEU A 62 14.17 24.78 16.32
CA LEU A 62 12.87 25.44 16.10
C LEU A 62 12.94 26.96 16.04
N ALA A 63 14.10 27.56 16.32
CA ALA A 63 14.24 29.02 16.41
C ALA A 63 14.67 29.71 15.09
N GLU A 64 15.08 28.97 14.05
CA GLU A 64 15.74 29.57 12.88
C GLU A 64 14.97 29.55 11.56
N THR A 65 13.69 29.21 11.54
CA THR A 65 12.85 29.28 10.31
C THR A 65 11.47 29.90 10.54
N ALA A 66 11.45 31.18 10.89
CA ALA A 66 10.26 31.98 10.66
C ALA A 66 10.35 32.62 9.27
N PRO A 67 9.46 32.33 8.31
CA PRO A 67 9.47 33.01 7.02
C PRO A 67 9.03 34.46 7.19
N GLN A 68 9.87 35.38 6.76
CA GLN A 68 9.51 36.79 6.60
C GLN A 68 8.44 36.89 5.53
N THR A 69 7.25 37.34 5.92
CA THR A 69 6.15 37.65 5.01
C THR A 69 6.45 38.95 4.27
N THR A 70 6.84 38.86 3.01
CA THR A 70 6.75 39.98 2.09
C THR A 70 5.30 40.15 1.62
N PRO A 71 4.75 41.37 1.55
CA PRO A 71 3.38 41.57 1.10
C PRO A 71 3.24 41.23 -0.39
N VAL A 72 2.27 40.39 -0.71
CA VAL A 72 1.89 40.04 -2.09
C VAL A 72 1.17 41.23 -2.68
N PRO A 73 1.52 41.70 -3.90
CA PRO A 73 0.80 42.77 -4.57
C PRO A 73 -0.62 42.31 -4.94
N GLU A 74 -1.58 43.18 -4.68
CA GLU A 74 -3.00 43.01 -4.98
C GLU A 74 -3.18 42.94 -6.50
N ILE A 75 -3.64 41.78 -7.00
CA ILE A 75 -3.97 41.62 -8.44
C ILE A 75 -5.40 42.10 -8.63
N GLU A 76 -5.59 43.23 -9.35
CA GLU A 76 -6.89 43.69 -9.80
C GLU A 76 -7.59 42.61 -10.67
N GLN A 77 -8.79 42.24 -10.25
CA GLN A 77 -9.63 41.32 -11.01
C GLN A 77 -10.21 42.03 -12.25
N PRO A 78 -10.21 41.39 -13.41
CA PRO A 78 -10.89 41.95 -14.58
C PRO A 78 -12.42 42.01 -14.36
N PRO A 79 -13.11 43.01 -14.95
CA PRO A 79 -14.55 43.18 -14.77
C PRO A 79 -15.34 42.02 -15.36
N LEU A 80 -16.41 41.67 -14.66
CA LEU A 80 -17.38 40.64 -15.06
C LEU A 80 -18.03 40.99 -16.40
N PRO A 81 -18.21 40.03 -17.32
CA PRO A 81 -18.92 40.26 -18.56
C PRO A 81 -20.41 40.54 -18.33
N GLU A 82 -20.97 41.51 -19.09
CA GLU A 82 -22.37 41.88 -19.06
C GLU A 82 -23.30 40.73 -19.45
N PRO A 83 -24.53 40.64 -18.92
CA PRO A 83 -25.46 39.56 -19.20
C PRO A 83 -25.96 39.62 -20.67
N VAL A 84 -25.80 38.50 -21.37
CA VAL A 84 -26.31 38.30 -22.74
C VAL A 84 -27.85 38.23 -22.69
N PRO A 85 -28.57 38.90 -23.61
CA PRO A 85 -30.03 38.90 -23.63
C PRO A 85 -30.60 37.49 -23.90
N THR A 86 -31.53 37.08 -23.05
CA THR A 86 -32.25 35.81 -23.09
C THR A 86 -33.08 35.71 -24.36
N THR A 87 -32.73 34.84 -25.27
CA THR A 87 -33.57 34.47 -26.42
C THR A 87 -34.62 33.44 -25.93
N THR A 88 -35.88 33.74 -26.28
CA THR A 88 -37.04 32.89 -25.99
C THR A 88 -36.86 31.48 -26.58
N PRO A 89 -37.15 30.41 -25.83
CA PRO A 89 -36.99 29.05 -26.35
C PRO A 89 -38.09 28.76 -27.41
N PRO A 90 -37.76 28.01 -28.47
CA PRO A 90 -38.73 27.55 -29.45
C PRO A 90 -39.72 26.55 -28.84
N PRO A 91 -40.93 26.40 -29.42
CA PRO A 91 -41.96 25.49 -28.90
C PRO A 91 -41.50 24.03 -28.93
N PRO A 92 -42.03 23.16 -28.04
CA PRO A 92 -41.58 21.79 -27.90
C PRO A 92 -41.92 20.97 -29.16
N ILE A 93 -40.90 20.42 -29.79
CA ILE A 93 -41.04 19.39 -30.84
C ILE A 93 -41.42 18.11 -30.15
N ASN A 94 -42.54 17.51 -30.58
CA ASN A 94 -42.95 16.16 -30.17
C ASN A 94 -41.81 15.16 -30.46
N GLN A 95 -41.06 14.79 -29.45
CA GLN A 95 -40.08 13.70 -29.55
C GLN A 95 -40.85 12.36 -29.51
N PRO A 96 -40.43 11.39 -30.34
CA PRO A 96 -40.93 10.03 -30.19
C PRO A 96 -40.52 9.46 -28.82
N PRO A 97 -41.27 8.54 -28.21
CA PRO A 97 -40.98 7.99 -26.91
C PRO A 97 -39.55 7.40 -26.91
N THR A 98 -38.72 7.91 -25.99
CA THR A 98 -37.41 7.39 -25.73
C THR A 98 -37.53 5.89 -25.39
N PRO A 99 -36.76 4.99 -26.05
CA PRO A 99 -36.75 3.58 -25.64
C PRO A 99 -36.38 3.52 -24.15
N GLU A 100 -37.16 2.79 -23.36
CA GLU A 100 -36.86 2.48 -21.96
C GLU A 100 -35.42 1.94 -21.90
N GLU A 101 -34.49 2.74 -21.37
CA GLU A 101 -33.15 2.27 -21.04
C GLU A 101 -33.31 1.12 -20.05
N SER A 102 -33.02 -0.09 -20.52
CA SER A 102 -32.88 -1.25 -19.64
C SER A 102 -31.89 -0.85 -18.51
N PRO A 103 -32.21 -1.15 -17.23
CA PRO A 103 -31.37 -0.76 -16.12
C PRO A 103 -29.96 -1.28 -16.36
N VAL A 104 -29.01 -0.35 -16.56
CA VAL A 104 -27.58 -0.66 -16.60
C VAL A 104 -27.28 -1.34 -15.27
N PRO A 105 -26.71 -2.57 -15.26
CA PRO A 105 -26.39 -3.23 -14.01
C PRO A 105 -25.48 -2.31 -13.21
N SER A 106 -25.96 -1.88 -12.05
CA SER A 106 -25.20 -1.00 -11.15
C SER A 106 -23.89 -1.70 -10.82
N THR A 107 -22.77 -1.12 -11.25
CA THR A 107 -21.44 -1.56 -10.82
C THR A 107 -21.45 -1.64 -9.30
N PRO A 108 -21.02 -2.72 -8.67
CA PRO A 108 -21.03 -2.84 -7.22
C PRO A 108 -20.29 -1.63 -6.63
N GLN A 109 -20.99 -0.82 -5.84
CA GLN A 109 -20.39 0.35 -5.21
C GLN A 109 -19.36 -0.14 -4.18
N SER A 110 -18.12 0.33 -4.30
CA SER A 110 -17.04 0.00 -3.37
C SER A 110 -17.47 0.30 -1.92
N LYS A 111 -17.24 -0.65 -1.01
CA LYS A 111 -17.55 -0.48 0.42
C LYS A 111 -16.51 0.34 1.15
N TYR A 112 -15.26 0.32 0.65
CA TYR A 112 -14.11 0.96 1.27
C TYR A 112 -13.36 1.85 0.27
N LEU A 113 -12.66 2.86 0.79
CA LEU A 113 -11.60 3.56 0.06
C LEU A 113 -10.26 2.95 0.44
N TRP A 114 -9.58 2.34 -0.52
CA TRP A 114 -8.27 1.72 -0.34
C TRP A 114 -7.14 2.74 -0.50
N CYS A 115 -6.54 3.16 0.61
CA CYS A 115 -5.38 4.05 0.59
C CYS A 115 -4.12 3.21 0.34
N LEU A 116 -3.65 3.20 -0.91
CA LEU A 116 -2.50 2.42 -1.34
C LEU A 116 -1.22 3.25 -1.20
N ASP A 117 -0.30 2.76 -0.41
CA ASP A 117 0.96 3.43 -0.11
C ASP A 117 2.15 2.70 -0.75
N ASN A 118 2.86 3.40 -1.60
CA ASN A 118 4.12 2.93 -2.20
C ASN A 118 5.26 3.16 -1.21
N GLY A 119 5.71 2.14 -0.50
CA GLY A 119 6.81 2.28 0.45
C GLY A 119 8.05 2.94 -0.15
N HIS A 120 8.71 3.78 0.61
CA HIS A 120 9.93 4.50 0.22
C HIS A 120 9.80 5.40 -1.02
N GLY A 121 10.89 5.97 -1.44
CA GLY A 121 11.08 6.75 -2.66
C GLY A 121 12.52 6.64 -3.16
N GLU A 122 12.81 7.25 -4.29
CA GLU A 122 14.13 7.22 -4.92
C GLU A 122 15.23 7.76 -4.00
N LEU A 123 14.90 8.77 -3.19
CA LEU A 123 15.84 9.40 -2.25
C LEU A 123 16.02 8.63 -0.94
N THR A 124 15.27 7.54 -0.70
CA THR A 124 15.39 6.76 0.54
C THR A 124 16.68 5.94 0.53
N ALA A 125 17.62 6.33 1.39
CA ALA A 125 18.90 5.66 1.48
C ALA A 125 18.79 4.18 1.91
N GLY A 126 19.64 3.31 1.37
CA GLY A 126 19.82 1.93 1.81
C GLY A 126 18.70 0.95 1.44
N LYS A 127 17.64 1.39 0.77
CA LYS A 127 16.48 0.54 0.39
C LYS A 127 16.70 -0.14 -0.97
N ARG A 128 17.76 -0.94 -1.04
CA ARG A 128 18.20 -1.67 -2.24
C ARG A 128 18.95 -2.93 -1.85
N SER A 129 18.99 -3.91 -2.75
CA SER A 129 19.77 -5.13 -2.54
C SER A 129 21.29 -4.85 -2.55
N PRO A 130 22.11 -5.75 -2.00
CA PRO A 130 23.50 -5.82 -2.42
C PRO A 130 23.56 -5.97 -3.96
N ARG A 131 24.73 -5.67 -4.57
CA ARG A 131 24.90 -5.89 -6.02
C ARG A 131 24.79 -7.37 -6.33
N LEU A 132 24.01 -7.68 -7.37
CA LEU A 132 23.81 -9.02 -7.87
C LEU A 132 25.04 -9.48 -8.70
N LYS A 133 25.08 -10.77 -9.02
CA LYS A 133 26.21 -11.36 -9.78
C LYS A 133 26.37 -10.80 -11.19
N ASP A 134 25.25 -10.38 -11.78
CA ASP A 134 25.18 -9.73 -13.11
C ASP A 134 25.43 -8.21 -13.06
N GLY A 135 25.70 -7.66 -11.86
CA GLY A 135 25.91 -6.24 -11.63
C GLY A 135 24.62 -5.43 -11.40
N GLU A 136 23.44 -6.03 -11.59
CA GLU A 136 22.14 -5.41 -11.32
C GLU A 136 21.95 -5.16 -9.83
N GLN A 137 20.95 -4.34 -9.52
CA GLN A 137 20.56 -4.03 -8.16
C GLN A 137 19.05 -3.86 -8.09
N PHE A 138 18.42 -4.49 -7.10
CA PHE A 138 17.01 -4.29 -6.81
C PHE A 138 16.82 -3.01 -6.00
N PHE A 139 15.86 -2.19 -6.39
CA PHE A 139 15.44 -1.00 -5.65
C PHE A 139 14.03 -1.21 -5.12
N GLU A 140 13.88 -1.10 -3.79
CA GLU A 140 12.60 -1.37 -3.13
C GLU A 140 11.51 -0.39 -3.57
N TYR A 141 11.83 0.90 -3.74
CA TYR A 141 10.86 1.91 -4.16
C TYR A 141 10.28 1.64 -5.57
N GLU A 142 11.08 1.12 -6.50
CA GLU A 142 10.62 0.74 -7.84
C GLU A 142 9.68 -0.46 -7.78
N PHE A 143 10.05 -1.47 -7.00
CA PHE A 143 9.22 -2.65 -6.79
C PHE A 143 7.86 -2.28 -6.18
N ASN A 144 7.85 -1.49 -5.11
CA ASN A 144 6.62 -1.09 -4.43
C ASN A 144 5.68 -0.33 -5.36
N ARG A 145 6.21 0.60 -6.18
CA ARG A 145 5.42 1.35 -7.18
C ARG A 145 4.90 0.47 -8.30
N ASP A 146 5.68 -0.48 -8.79
CA ASP A 146 5.22 -1.42 -9.81
C ASP A 146 4.07 -2.30 -9.28
N ILE A 147 4.16 -2.80 -8.04
CA ILE A 147 3.07 -3.56 -7.42
C ILE A 147 1.81 -2.69 -7.28
N VAL A 148 1.92 -1.49 -6.72
CA VAL A 148 0.76 -0.58 -6.57
C VAL A 148 0.15 -0.21 -7.91
N LYS A 149 0.96 0.06 -8.94
CA LYS A 149 0.48 0.35 -10.30
C LYS A 149 -0.35 -0.81 -10.87
N ARG A 150 0.07 -2.06 -10.64
CA ARG A 150 -0.65 -3.25 -11.09
C ARG A 150 -1.96 -3.44 -10.32
N ILE A 151 -1.95 -3.19 -9.01
CA ILE A 151 -3.15 -3.20 -8.16
C ILE A 151 -4.15 -2.17 -8.69
N ILE A 152 -3.74 -0.91 -8.84
CA ILE A 152 -4.56 0.19 -9.35
C ILE A 152 -5.22 -0.19 -10.67
N LYS A 153 -4.44 -0.70 -11.64
CA LYS A 153 -4.97 -1.14 -12.93
C LYS A 153 -6.10 -2.17 -12.80
N SER A 154 -6.00 -3.08 -11.83
CA SER A 154 -7.04 -4.07 -11.57
C SER A 154 -8.25 -3.44 -10.88
N LEU A 155 -8.04 -2.56 -9.89
CA LEU A 155 -9.13 -1.88 -9.18
C LEU A 155 -9.93 -0.96 -10.10
N ASP A 156 -9.27 -0.24 -11.02
CA ASP A 156 -9.94 0.55 -12.09
C ASP A 156 -10.89 -0.32 -12.92
N SER A 157 -10.40 -1.50 -13.33
CA SER A 157 -11.21 -2.43 -14.14
C SER A 157 -12.39 -3.02 -13.38
N LEU A 158 -12.32 -3.06 -12.04
CA LEU A 158 -13.31 -3.62 -11.13
C LEU A 158 -14.25 -2.56 -10.53
N GLY A 159 -13.98 -1.26 -10.76
CA GLY A 159 -14.74 -0.16 -10.18
C GLY A 159 -14.57 -0.02 -8.66
N ILE A 160 -13.45 -0.49 -8.11
CA ILE A 160 -13.14 -0.40 -6.68
C ILE A 160 -12.41 0.91 -6.39
N ALA A 161 -12.91 1.65 -5.39
CA ALA A 161 -12.37 2.94 -5.01
C ALA A 161 -11.00 2.83 -4.31
N TYR A 162 -10.04 3.61 -4.78
CA TYR A 162 -8.72 3.70 -4.18
C TYR A 162 -8.19 5.14 -4.14
N TYR A 163 -7.17 5.35 -3.34
CA TYR A 163 -6.37 6.55 -3.30
C TYR A 163 -4.87 6.18 -3.30
N ASN A 164 -4.13 6.60 -4.34
CA ASN A 164 -2.67 6.44 -4.38
C ASN A 164 -2.03 7.51 -3.50
N VAL A 165 -1.51 7.11 -2.35
CA VAL A 165 -1.07 8.03 -1.29
C VAL A 165 0.18 8.81 -1.70
N VAL A 166 1.14 8.16 -2.37
CA VAL A 166 2.41 8.76 -2.79
C VAL A 166 2.74 8.34 -4.23
N PRO A 167 2.12 8.97 -5.23
CA PRO A 167 2.41 8.68 -6.63
C PRO A 167 3.80 9.16 -7.06
N GLU A 168 4.39 10.11 -6.34
CA GLU A 168 5.69 10.69 -6.66
C GLU A 168 6.83 9.67 -6.44
N VAL A 169 7.81 9.68 -7.34
CA VAL A 169 9.00 8.82 -7.26
C VAL A 169 10.10 9.50 -6.46
N ASN A 170 10.33 10.79 -6.72
CA ASN A 170 11.42 11.57 -6.16
C ASN A 170 11.08 12.08 -4.74
N VAL A 171 10.96 11.17 -3.82
CA VAL A 171 10.73 11.41 -2.39
C VAL A 171 11.68 10.54 -1.56
N ASP A 172 11.93 10.94 -0.31
CA ASP A 172 12.56 10.07 0.69
C ASP A 172 11.52 9.17 1.37
N ASN A 173 11.69 8.85 2.65
CA ASN A 173 10.68 8.09 3.40
C ASN A 173 9.32 8.79 3.47
N PHE A 174 9.28 10.10 3.57
CA PHE A 174 8.07 10.93 3.59
C PHE A 174 6.98 10.41 4.54
N LEU A 175 7.36 9.85 5.70
CA LEU A 175 6.46 9.10 6.59
C LEU A 175 5.27 9.92 7.09
N GLN A 176 5.54 11.15 7.55
CA GLN A 176 4.48 12.06 8.02
C GLN A 176 3.53 12.45 6.89
N GLY A 177 4.06 12.77 5.71
CA GLY A 177 3.24 13.13 4.56
C GLY A 177 2.32 12.00 4.11
N ARG A 178 2.80 10.74 4.12
CA ARG A 178 1.98 9.54 3.83
C ARG A 178 0.76 9.48 4.76
N VAL A 179 1.01 9.62 6.07
CA VAL A 179 -0.03 9.58 7.09
C VAL A 179 -1.02 10.74 6.92
N LEU A 180 -0.53 11.96 6.77
CA LEU A 180 -1.38 13.15 6.60
C LEU A 180 -2.24 13.05 5.35
N ARG A 181 -1.68 12.63 4.22
CA ARG A 181 -2.42 12.44 2.96
C ARG A 181 -3.53 11.41 3.12
N ALA A 182 -3.24 10.24 3.70
CA ALA A 182 -4.25 9.20 3.91
C ALA A 182 -5.33 9.64 4.91
N ASN A 183 -4.94 10.25 6.04
CA ASN A 183 -5.87 10.69 7.07
C ASN A 183 -6.81 11.79 6.56
N ASN A 184 -6.28 12.78 5.83
CA ASN A 184 -7.02 13.97 5.39
C ASN A 184 -7.73 13.80 4.03
N HIS A 185 -7.47 12.70 3.29
CA HIS A 185 -8.17 12.47 2.03
C HIS A 185 -9.68 12.37 2.28
N PRO A 186 -10.50 13.23 1.66
CA PRO A 186 -11.94 13.24 1.86
C PRO A 186 -12.57 11.97 1.28
N SER A 187 -13.43 11.30 2.03
CA SER A 187 -14.19 10.15 1.55
C SER A 187 -15.42 9.92 2.41
N PRO A 188 -16.59 9.63 1.82
CA PRO A 188 -17.75 9.14 2.56
C PRO A 188 -17.59 7.69 2.99
N MET A 189 -16.65 6.94 2.39
CA MET A 189 -16.38 5.54 2.67
C MET A 189 -15.41 5.37 3.84
N LYS A 190 -15.52 4.26 4.54
CA LYS A 190 -14.47 3.83 5.49
C LYS A 190 -13.18 3.58 4.74
N LYS A 191 -12.07 4.05 5.28
CA LYS A 191 -10.75 3.90 4.66
C LYS A 191 -10.01 2.69 5.24
N ILE A 192 -9.20 2.04 4.40
CA ILE A 192 -8.23 1.01 4.79
C ILE A 192 -6.89 1.40 4.17
N PHE A 193 -5.83 1.41 4.98
CA PHE A 193 -4.49 1.76 4.54
C PHE A 193 -3.65 0.50 4.29
N VAL A 194 -3.05 0.40 3.10
CA VAL A 194 -2.19 -0.73 2.70
C VAL A 194 -0.86 -0.19 2.21
N SER A 195 0.20 -0.39 2.99
CA SER A 195 1.57 -0.04 2.62
C SER A 195 2.29 -1.25 2.03
N ILE A 196 2.84 -1.09 0.84
CA ILE A 196 3.50 -2.16 0.09
C ILE A 196 5.01 -1.99 0.20
N HIS A 197 5.69 -3.05 0.64
CA HIS A 197 7.13 -3.13 0.86
C HIS A 197 7.71 -4.47 0.40
N SER A 198 9.03 -4.54 0.37
CA SER A 198 9.82 -5.77 0.30
C SER A 198 10.85 -5.76 1.43
N ASN A 199 10.94 -6.86 2.14
CA ASN A 199 11.71 -6.99 3.38
C ASN A 199 13.23 -7.04 3.11
N ALA A 200 14.00 -6.71 4.14
CA ALA A 200 15.43 -6.93 4.18
C ALA A 200 15.90 -7.21 5.61
N GLY A 201 16.95 -8.00 5.74
CA GLY A 201 17.78 -8.07 6.93
C GLY A 201 18.94 -7.06 6.86
N PRO A 202 20.03 -7.30 7.61
CA PRO A 202 21.24 -6.49 7.54
C PRO A 202 21.78 -6.35 6.11
N GLY A 203 22.46 -5.27 5.79
CA GLY A 203 22.90 -4.84 4.47
C GLY A 203 23.79 -5.79 3.64
N ARG A 204 23.74 -7.09 3.93
CA ARG A 204 24.37 -8.20 3.19
C ARG A 204 23.33 -9.23 2.79
N PHE A 205 23.69 -10.19 1.94
CA PHE A 205 22.85 -11.32 1.64
C PHE A 205 22.62 -12.19 2.88
N THR A 206 21.36 -12.65 3.04
CA THR A 206 20.89 -13.50 4.13
C THR A 206 20.08 -14.67 3.58
N THR A 207 19.78 -15.64 4.43
CA THR A 207 18.90 -16.76 4.09
C THR A 207 17.42 -16.48 4.38
N ALA A 208 17.11 -15.34 5.03
CA ALA A 208 15.73 -14.97 5.33
C ALA A 208 14.91 -14.83 4.04
N SER A 209 13.71 -15.39 4.02
CA SER A 209 12.80 -15.36 2.87
C SER A 209 11.34 -15.47 3.31
N GLY A 210 10.42 -15.27 2.38
CA GLY A 210 8.99 -15.41 2.62
C GLY A 210 8.24 -14.09 2.73
N ILE A 211 7.02 -14.16 3.23
CA ILE A 211 6.07 -13.04 3.31
C ILE A 211 5.60 -12.87 4.74
N GLU A 212 5.50 -11.62 5.16
CA GLU A 212 4.89 -11.24 6.43
C GLU A 212 4.02 -10.00 6.27
N THR A 213 2.96 -9.89 7.06
CA THR A 213 2.08 -8.73 7.04
C THR A 213 1.98 -8.13 8.44
N TRP A 214 2.29 -6.85 8.54
CA TRP A 214 2.32 -6.10 9.79
C TRP A 214 1.05 -5.30 9.99
N PHE A 215 0.61 -5.16 11.26
CA PHE A 215 -0.52 -4.33 11.65
C PHE A 215 -0.24 -3.61 12.98
N PHE A 216 -1.03 -2.56 13.28
CA PHE A 216 -0.91 -1.88 14.56
C PHE A 216 -1.45 -2.75 15.71
N TYR A 217 -0.62 -3.01 16.72
CA TYR A 217 -0.87 -4.03 17.76
C TYR A 217 -2.21 -3.90 18.51
N ARG A 218 -2.81 -2.71 18.56
CA ARG A 218 -4.13 -2.46 19.18
C ARG A 218 -5.30 -2.58 18.20
N SER A 219 -5.04 -2.75 16.92
CA SER A 219 -6.07 -2.77 15.89
C SER A 219 -6.58 -4.19 15.62
N LYS A 220 -7.70 -4.55 16.21
CA LYS A 220 -8.37 -5.83 15.90
C LYS A 220 -8.78 -5.93 14.43
N THR A 221 -9.27 -4.83 13.86
CA THR A 221 -9.63 -4.75 12.43
C THR A 221 -8.38 -4.84 11.55
N GLY A 222 -7.29 -4.15 11.91
CA GLY A 222 -6.02 -4.28 11.22
C GLY A 222 -5.47 -5.71 11.23
N ALA A 223 -5.61 -6.44 12.34
CA ALA A 223 -5.24 -7.85 12.42
C ALA A 223 -6.06 -8.73 11.45
N ARG A 224 -7.37 -8.50 11.32
CA ARG A 224 -8.22 -9.24 10.36
C ARG A 224 -7.82 -8.94 8.91
N VAL A 225 -7.61 -7.66 8.58
CA VAL A 225 -7.11 -7.26 7.24
C VAL A 225 -5.77 -7.92 6.97
N ALA A 226 -4.82 -7.87 7.91
CA ALA A 226 -3.50 -8.49 7.77
C ALA A 226 -3.58 -9.99 7.53
N ALA A 227 -4.48 -10.70 8.23
CA ALA A 227 -4.66 -12.14 8.08
C ALA A 227 -5.16 -12.52 6.67
N ILE A 228 -6.14 -11.76 6.13
CA ILE A 228 -6.67 -11.98 4.78
C ILE A 228 -5.58 -11.74 3.74
N PHE A 229 -4.86 -10.61 3.82
CA PHE A 229 -3.75 -10.33 2.89
C PHE A 229 -2.64 -11.38 2.96
N GLN A 230 -2.23 -11.77 4.19
CA GLN A 230 -1.20 -12.79 4.39
C GLN A 230 -1.59 -14.13 3.75
N MET A 231 -2.84 -14.53 3.90
CA MET A 231 -3.37 -15.75 3.31
C MET A 231 -3.29 -15.73 1.78
N HIS A 232 -3.79 -14.68 1.14
CA HIS A 232 -3.78 -14.56 -0.32
C HIS A 232 -2.35 -14.48 -0.87
N LEU A 233 -1.49 -13.70 -0.25
CA LEU A 233 -0.10 -13.53 -0.64
C LEU A 233 0.67 -14.85 -0.60
N THR A 234 0.58 -15.59 0.49
CA THR A 234 1.28 -16.87 0.65
C THR A 234 0.70 -17.95 -0.25
N LYS A 235 -0.62 -17.97 -0.42
CA LYS A 235 -1.30 -18.90 -1.34
C LYS A 235 -0.88 -18.69 -2.78
N LYS A 236 -0.78 -17.44 -3.23
CA LYS A 236 -0.47 -17.08 -4.62
C LYS A 236 1.00 -17.27 -4.97
N THR A 237 1.89 -16.84 -4.08
CA THR A 237 3.34 -16.90 -4.30
C THR A 237 3.93 -18.28 -4.01
N LYS A 238 3.32 -19.05 -3.10
CA LYS A 238 3.85 -20.30 -2.55
C LYS A 238 5.15 -20.10 -1.75
N TRP A 239 5.42 -18.86 -1.33
CA TRP A 239 6.56 -18.54 -0.48
C TRP A 239 6.27 -18.86 0.98
N ILE A 240 7.34 -18.90 1.80
CA ILE A 240 7.26 -19.16 3.23
C ILE A 240 6.29 -18.17 3.89
N ASN A 241 5.30 -18.70 4.61
CA ASN A 241 4.38 -17.92 5.41
C ASN A 241 5.05 -17.57 6.74
N ARG A 242 5.45 -16.31 6.90
CA ARG A 242 6.05 -15.79 8.14
C ARG A 242 4.99 -15.26 9.11
N GLY A 243 3.71 -15.33 8.73
CA GLY A 243 2.55 -14.93 9.53
C GLY A 243 2.29 -13.43 9.56
N ILE A 244 1.24 -13.06 10.28
CA ILE A 244 0.94 -11.67 10.62
C ILE A 244 1.73 -11.25 11.85
N LYS A 245 2.14 -9.97 11.89
CA LYS A 245 3.02 -9.46 12.93
C LYS A 245 2.55 -8.13 13.51
N SER A 246 2.80 -7.97 14.80
CA SER A 246 2.63 -6.69 15.49
C SER A 246 3.66 -6.59 16.62
N ARG A 247 4.05 -5.37 16.97
CA ARG A 247 4.94 -5.12 18.12
C ARG A 247 4.34 -4.02 18.99
N PRO A 248 4.29 -4.14 20.30
CA PRO A 248 3.87 -3.06 21.20
C PRO A 248 4.83 -1.88 21.19
N ARG A 249 6.12 -2.13 20.95
CA ARG A 249 7.18 -1.13 20.81
C ARG A 249 7.70 -1.14 19.37
N GLU A 250 8.37 -0.09 18.94
CA GLU A 250 8.97 0.03 17.60
C GLU A 250 8.00 -0.21 16.44
N GLN A 251 6.81 0.39 16.55
CA GLN A 251 5.80 0.31 15.49
C GLN A 251 6.25 1.07 14.24
N PHE A 252 5.91 0.52 13.08
CA PHE A 252 6.01 1.29 11.83
C PHE A 252 5.21 2.59 11.95
N TYR A 253 5.82 3.70 11.59
CA TYR A 253 5.23 5.03 11.74
C TYR A 253 3.86 5.12 11.07
N VAL A 254 3.74 4.61 9.83
CA VAL A 254 2.50 4.63 9.06
C VAL A 254 1.39 3.78 9.69
N LEU A 255 1.72 2.68 10.37
CA LEU A 255 0.72 1.85 11.05
C LEU A 255 0.21 2.47 12.35
N ARG A 256 1.10 3.20 13.06
CA ARG A 256 0.77 3.82 14.35
C ARG A 256 -0.04 5.10 14.19
N ASN A 257 0.23 5.88 13.14
CA ASN A 257 -0.26 7.26 13.03
C ASN A 257 -1.41 7.43 12.01
N THR A 258 -1.76 6.41 11.24
CA THR A 258 -2.98 6.44 10.43
C THR A 258 -4.23 6.26 11.31
N SER A 259 -5.29 6.98 10.97
CA SER A 259 -6.56 7.00 11.72
C SER A 259 -7.52 5.86 11.33
N MET A 260 -7.13 5.01 10.39
CA MET A 260 -7.91 3.91 9.84
C MET A 260 -7.22 2.55 10.09
N PRO A 261 -7.89 1.41 9.90
CA PRO A 261 -7.21 0.12 9.85
C PRO A 261 -6.07 0.16 8.86
N ALA A 262 -4.85 -0.20 9.30
CA ALA A 262 -3.63 -0.08 8.53
C ALA A 262 -2.82 -1.37 8.58
N ILE A 263 -2.31 -1.80 7.42
CA ILE A 263 -1.40 -2.92 7.27
C ILE A 263 -0.18 -2.50 6.45
N LEU A 264 0.91 -3.27 6.62
CA LEU A 264 2.11 -3.17 5.80
C LEU A 264 2.50 -4.58 5.37
N THR A 265 2.57 -4.82 4.07
CA THR A 265 2.96 -6.12 3.50
C THR A 265 4.42 -6.12 3.12
N GLU A 266 5.14 -7.13 3.58
CA GLU A 266 6.54 -7.41 3.26
C GLU A 266 6.61 -8.57 2.27
N ASN A 267 6.77 -8.26 1.00
CA ASN A 267 6.59 -9.15 -0.13
C ASN A 267 7.93 -9.79 -0.57
N GLY A 268 8.48 -10.64 0.28
CA GLY A 268 9.79 -11.26 0.03
C GLY A 268 10.97 -10.43 0.52
N PHE A 269 12.17 -11.01 0.47
CA PHE A 269 13.40 -10.40 0.96
C PHE A 269 14.33 -10.05 -0.19
N PHE A 270 14.57 -8.76 -0.42
CA PHE A 270 15.46 -8.32 -1.50
C PHE A 270 16.96 -8.53 -1.19
N ASN A 271 17.31 -8.86 0.04
CA ASN A 271 18.64 -9.30 0.40
C ASN A 271 18.76 -10.83 0.60
N ASN A 272 17.80 -11.61 0.11
CA ASN A 272 17.96 -13.05 -0.10
C ASN A 272 18.44 -13.30 -1.53
N GLU A 273 19.58 -13.99 -1.68
CA GLU A 273 20.25 -14.16 -2.98
C GLU A 273 19.40 -14.88 -4.04
N THR A 274 18.47 -15.72 -3.62
CA THR A 274 17.54 -16.41 -4.54
C THR A 274 16.26 -15.57 -4.75
N GLN A 275 15.67 -15.08 -3.66
CA GLN A 275 14.37 -14.42 -3.71
C GLN A 275 14.42 -13.06 -4.44
N VAL A 276 15.56 -12.36 -4.41
CA VAL A 276 15.73 -11.09 -5.13
C VAL A 276 15.53 -11.27 -6.64
N TYR A 277 16.05 -12.34 -7.25
CA TYR A 277 15.82 -12.62 -8.66
C TYR A 277 14.36 -12.94 -8.97
N GLU A 278 13.63 -13.56 -8.03
CA GLU A 278 12.18 -13.73 -8.18
C GLU A 278 11.45 -12.36 -8.15
N LEU A 279 11.83 -11.47 -7.23
CA LEU A 279 11.25 -10.12 -7.11
C LEU A 279 11.49 -9.24 -8.34
N LEU A 280 12.54 -9.49 -9.11
CA LEU A 280 12.81 -8.79 -10.37
C LEU A 280 11.90 -9.26 -11.52
N LYS A 281 11.32 -10.46 -11.44
CA LYS A 281 10.49 -11.02 -12.51
C LYS A 281 9.12 -10.34 -12.60
N PRO A 282 8.73 -9.79 -13.78
CA PRO A 282 7.41 -9.17 -13.95
C PRO A 282 6.25 -10.10 -13.62
N ALA A 283 6.38 -11.41 -13.92
CA ALA A 283 5.35 -12.41 -13.63
C ALA A 283 5.16 -12.63 -12.12
N VAL A 284 6.23 -12.55 -11.31
CA VAL A 284 6.16 -12.65 -9.85
C VAL A 284 5.53 -11.41 -9.27
N ARG A 285 5.92 -10.22 -9.75
CA ARG A 285 5.28 -8.95 -9.36
C ARG A 285 3.78 -8.96 -9.67
N GLN A 286 3.38 -9.52 -10.82
CA GLN A 286 1.95 -9.68 -11.14
C GLN A 286 1.24 -10.60 -10.14
N LYS A 287 1.84 -11.76 -9.78
CA LYS A 287 1.26 -12.65 -8.76
C LYS A 287 1.07 -11.96 -7.42
N ILE A 288 2.02 -11.14 -7.00
CA ILE A 288 1.94 -10.38 -5.75
C ILE A 288 0.80 -9.34 -5.83
N ALA A 289 0.70 -8.59 -6.92
CA ALA A 289 -0.38 -7.64 -7.14
C ALA A 289 -1.75 -8.33 -7.18
N ASP A 290 -1.87 -9.46 -7.90
CA ASP A 290 -3.12 -10.25 -7.97
C ASP A 290 -3.55 -10.74 -6.58
N ALA A 291 -2.60 -11.14 -5.72
CA ALA A 291 -2.90 -11.55 -4.36
C ALA A 291 -3.44 -10.40 -3.49
N HIS A 292 -2.91 -9.20 -3.65
CA HIS A 292 -3.46 -8.01 -3.00
C HIS A 292 -4.88 -7.70 -3.48
N VAL A 293 -5.12 -7.80 -4.79
CA VAL A 293 -6.45 -7.59 -5.37
C VAL A 293 -7.43 -8.65 -4.87
N GLU A 294 -7.04 -9.92 -4.81
CA GLU A 294 -7.90 -11.00 -4.27
C GLU A 294 -8.26 -10.74 -2.80
N ALA A 295 -7.32 -10.25 -1.99
CA ALA A 295 -7.57 -9.87 -0.60
C ALA A 295 -8.53 -8.67 -0.47
N ILE A 296 -8.36 -7.67 -1.33
CA ILE A 296 -9.27 -6.52 -1.43
C ILE A 296 -10.68 -6.98 -1.77
N LEU A 297 -10.83 -7.82 -2.80
CA LEU A 297 -12.12 -8.34 -3.24
C LEU A 297 -12.82 -9.15 -2.15
N GLU A 298 -12.09 -10.00 -1.42
CA GLU A 298 -12.67 -10.75 -0.31
C GLU A 298 -13.22 -9.82 0.78
N ILE A 299 -12.52 -8.73 1.08
CA ILE A 299 -12.98 -7.74 2.06
C ILE A 299 -14.15 -6.91 1.52
N GLU A 300 -14.13 -6.54 0.24
CA GLU A 300 -15.25 -5.85 -0.41
C GLU A 300 -16.52 -6.74 -0.40
N GLU A 301 -16.39 -8.03 -0.61
CA GLU A 301 -17.51 -8.95 -0.61
C GLU A 301 -18.05 -9.19 0.80
N ASN A 302 -17.18 -9.58 1.74
CA ASN A 302 -17.56 -10.10 3.06
C ASN A 302 -17.62 -9.02 4.16
N GLY A 303 -16.97 -7.87 3.95
CA GLY A 303 -16.80 -6.83 4.97
C GLY A 303 -15.73 -7.18 6.01
N LEU A 304 -15.57 -6.30 7.03
CA LEU A 304 -14.61 -6.43 8.14
C LEU A 304 -15.32 -6.51 9.49
#